data_24f845da494071381b1d52b902478771
#
_entry.id   24f845da494071381b1d52b902478771
#
_cell.length_a   1.000
_cell.length_b   1.000
_cell.length_c   1.000
_cell.angle_alpha   90.00
_cell.angle_beta   90.00
_cell.angle_gamma   90.00
#
_symmetry.space_group_name_H-M   'P 1'
#
loop_
_entity.id
_entity.type
_entity.pdbx_description
1 polymer ?
#
loop_
_entity_poly.entity_id
_entity_poly.type
_entity_poly.pdbx_seq_one_letter_code
_entity_poly.pdbx_strand_id
1 'polypeptide(L)'
;LPKMAQEFIHTHFKGVKVVKCEVESPWTQFDVRMANGYELEFDRAGNWTEIQKEKGGISSSILGVLPQRSYSYLQSNYSGVSVEKIERQKKGFKVSLNTQPEETEIHFSKDGRFLSKKVD
;
A
#
# COMPACT_ATOMS: atom_id res chain seq x y z
N LEU A 1 6.68 -1.61 17.66
CA LEU A 1 6.93 -1.15 16.29
C LEU A 1 8.20 -0.31 16.21
N PRO A 2 8.99 -0.48 15.14
CA PRO A 2 10.11 0.42 14.89
C PRO A 2 9.65 1.88 14.81
N LYS A 3 10.54 2.79 15.18
CA LYS A 3 10.21 4.21 15.21
C LYS A 3 9.70 4.74 13.87
N MET A 4 10.32 4.33 12.76
CA MET A 4 9.87 4.76 11.42
C MET A 4 8.45 4.33 11.12
N ALA A 5 8.07 3.12 11.56
CA ALA A 5 6.70 2.64 11.38
C ALA A 5 5.72 3.46 12.21
N GLN A 6 6.09 3.80 13.44
CA GLN A 6 5.27 4.64 14.31
C GLN A 6 5.07 6.03 13.69
N GLU A 7 6.12 6.60 13.14
CA GLU A 7 6.06 7.90 12.47
C GLU A 7 5.18 7.86 11.23
N PHE A 8 5.27 6.77 10.46
CA PHE A 8 4.43 6.57 9.28
C PHE A 8 2.95 6.57 9.67
N ILE A 9 2.60 5.81 10.70
CA ILE A 9 1.22 5.74 11.19
C ILE A 9 0.76 7.11 11.69
N HIS A 10 1.61 7.81 12.43
CA HIS A 10 1.27 9.14 12.93
C HIS A 10 1.02 10.13 11.79
N THR A 11 1.81 10.06 10.73
CA THR A 11 1.69 10.96 9.59
C THR A 11 0.47 10.65 8.73
N HIS A 12 0.25 9.39 8.41
CA HIS A 12 -0.76 8.99 7.42
C HIS A 12 -2.09 8.52 8.02
N PHE A 13 -2.10 8.18 9.30
CA PHE A 13 -3.28 7.65 9.98
C PHE A 13 -3.55 8.41 11.28
N LYS A 14 -3.39 9.71 11.23
CA LYS A 14 -3.58 10.58 12.39
C LYS A 14 -4.97 10.41 12.97
N GLY A 15 -5.03 10.14 14.28
CA GLY A 15 -6.30 9.98 14.98
C GLY A 15 -6.94 8.60 14.81
N VAL A 16 -6.36 7.72 14.03
CA VAL A 16 -6.88 6.36 13.82
C VAL A 16 -6.17 5.41 14.76
N LYS A 17 -6.95 4.60 15.48
CA LYS A 17 -6.39 3.65 16.44
C LYS A 17 -5.80 2.42 15.76
N VAL A 18 -4.68 1.93 16.32
CA VAL A 18 -4.16 0.61 15.97
C VAL A 18 -4.99 -0.41 16.73
N VAL A 19 -5.64 -1.31 16.00
CA VAL A 19 -6.49 -2.34 16.60
C VAL A 19 -5.68 -3.59 16.95
N LYS A 20 -4.69 -3.91 16.12
CA LYS A 20 -3.89 -5.11 16.28
C LYS A 20 -2.50 -4.89 15.70
N CYS A 21 -1.48 -5.42 16.39
CA CYS A 21 -0.12 -5.41 15.90
C CYS A 21 0.48 -6.79 16.14
N GLU A 22 0.90 -7.45 15.08
CA GLU A 22 1.54 -8.77 15.18
C GLU A 22 2.96 -8.69 14.65
N VAL A 23 3.84 -9.48 15.26
CA VAL A 23 5.23 -9.60 14.83
C VAL A 23 5.38 -10.98 14.20
N GLU A 24 5.78 -11.00 12.92
CA GLU A 24 6.04 -12.25 12.24
C GLU A 24 7.42 -12.79 12.61
N SER A 25 7.50 -14.11 12.84
CA SER A 25 8.78 -14.76 13.11
C SER A 25 9.61 -14.86 11.83
N PRO A 26 10.92 -14.60 11.87
CA PRO A 26 11.81 -14.32 13.02
C PRO A 26 12.04 -12.83 13.31
N TRP A 27 11.00 -12.04 13.47
CA TRP A 27 11.10 -10.60 13.78
C TRP A 27 11.45 -9.75 12.56
N THR A 28 11.07 -10.22 11.37
CA THR A 28 11.41 -9.52 10.12
C THR A 28 10.29 -8.65 9.61
N GLN A 29 9.09 -8.76 10.19
CA GLN A 29 7.90 -8.13 9.66
C GLN A 29 6.93 -7.80 10.77
N PHE A 30 6.25 -6.67 10.63
CA PHE A 30 5.20 -6.25 11.55
C PHE A 30 3.92 -6.05 10.76
N ASP A 31 2.84 -6.71 11.20
CA ASP A 31 1.51 -6.56 10.59
C ASP A 31 0.65 -5.74 11.52
N VAL A 32 0.06 -4.67 10.99
CA VAL A 32 -0.74 -3.72 11.77
C VAL A 32 -2.13 -3.58 11.15
N ARG A 33 -3.16 -3.72 11.98
CA ARG A 33 -4.53 -3.45 11.55
C ARG A 33 -4.99 -2.15 12.18
N MET A 34 -5.52 -1.25 11.35
CA MET A 34 -6.05 0.04 11.79
C MET A 34 -7.56 -0.02 11.95
N ALA A 35 -8.10 0.82 12.82
CA ALA A 35 -9.54 0.85 13.11
C ALA A 35 -10.40 1.24 11.90
N ASN A 36 -9.82 1.93 10.93
CA ASN A 36 -10.53 2.34 9.72
C ASN A 36 -10.46 1.34 8.56
N GLY A 37 -10.03 0.10 8.84
CA GLY A 37 -10.03 -0.98 7.85
C GLY A 37 -8.75 -1.15 7.07
N TYR A 38 -7.76 -0.30 7.26
CA TYR A 38 -6.46 -0.48 6.62
C TYR A 38 -5.66 -1.58 7.30
N GLU A 39 -4.93 -2.35 6.50
CA GLU A 39 -3.95 -3.31 6.97
C GLU A 39 -2.60 -2.88 6.44
N LEU A 40 -1.63 -2.78 7.32
CA LEU A 40 -0.30 -2.29 7.00
C LEU A 40 0.74 -3.35 7.34
N GLU A 41 1.77 -3.41 6.52
CA GLU A 41 2.90 -4.29 6.79
C GLU A 41 4.17 -3.46 6.74
N PHE A 42 5.04 -3.68 7.71
CA PHE A 42 6.32 -2.97 7.82
C PHE A 42 7.44 -3.98 7.90
N ASP A 43 8.59 -3.65 7.33
CA ASP A 43 9.77 -4.46 7.47
C ASP A 43 10.45 -4.21 8.82
N ARG A 44 11.55 -4.90 9.04
CA ARG A 44 12.30 -4.82 10.29
C ARG A 44 12.80 -3.40 10.62
N ALA A 45 13.10 -2.62 9.60
CA ALA A 45 13.58 -1.24 9.78
C ALA A 45 12.43 -0.25 9.98
N GLY A 46 11.18 -0.67 9.75
CA GLY A 46 10.02 0.20 9.88
C GLY A 46 9.56 0.82 8.58
N ASN A 47 10.08 0.38 7.43
CA ASN A 47 9.59 0.82 6.14
C ASN A 47 8.29 0.09 5.82
N TRP A 48 7.28 0.80 5.28
CA TRP A 48 6.08 0.11 4.85
C TRP A 48 6.42 -0.81 3.65
N THR A 49 5.85 -2.00 3.64
CA THR A 49 6.03 -2.95 2.54
C THR A 49 4.70 -3.30 1.88
N GLU A 50 3.59 -3.10 2.60
CA GLU A 50 2.27 -3.36 2.04
C GLU A 50 1.25 -2.47 2.72
N ILE A 51 0.30 -1.95 1.93
CA ILE A 51 -0.86 -1.21 2.42
C ILE A 51 -2.07 -1.80 1.70
N GLN A 52 -3.07 -2.24 2.45
CA GLN A 52 -4.25 -2.89 1.91
C GLN A 52 -5.52 -2.32 2.53
N LYS A 53 -6.53 -2.14 1.71
CA LYS A 53 -7.88 -1.78 2.15
C LYS A 53 -8.88 -2.27 1.10
N GLU A 54 -9.49 -3.42 1.35
CA GLU A 54 -10.42 -4.03 0.41
C GLU A 54 -11.72 -3.23 0.26
N LYS A 55 -12.33 -2.87 1.37
CA LYS A 55 -13.59 -2.10 1.32
C LYS A 55 -13.33 -0.64 1.05
N GLY A 56 -13.82 -0.17 -0.09
CA GLY A 56 -13.74 1.23 -0.48
C GLY A 56 -12.40 1.65 -1.07
N GLY A 57 -11.40 0.76 -1.01
CA GLY A 57 -10.09 1.02 -1.56
C GLY A 57 -9.24 2.01 -0.78
N ILE A 58 -8.00 2.15 -1.21
CA ILE A 58 -7.01 3.04 -0.61
C ILE A 58 -7.29 4.47 -1.06
N SER A 59 -7.35 5.41 -0.12
CA SER A 59 -7.62 6.81 -0.43
C SER A 59 -6.47 7.47 -1.18
N SER A 60 -6.78 8.53 -1.94
CA SER A 60 -5.76 9.26 -2.70
C SER A 60 -4.67 9.85 -1.81
N SER A 61 -5.02 10.25 -0.58
CA SER A 61 -4.02 10.78 0.35
C SER A 61 -2.99 9.74 0.76
N ILE A 62 -3.40 8.47 0.87
CA ILE A 62 -2.48 7.38 1.20
C ILE A 62 -1.70 6.94 -0.05
N LEU A 63 -2.34 6.97 -1.23
CA LEU A 63 -1.66 6.63 -2.48
C LEU A 63 -0.47 7.56 -2.78
N GLY A 64 -0.42 8.73 -2.13
CA GLY A 64 0.70 9.65 -2.24
C GLY A 64 2.03 9.08 -1.74
N VAL A 65 2.04 7.93 -1.06
CA VAL A 65 3.29 7.25 -0.67
C VAL A 65 4.00 6.64 -1.88
N LEU A 66 3.26 6.44 -2.98
CA LEU A 66 3.86 5.97 -4.23
C LEU A 66 4.62 7.12 -4.91
N PRO A 67 5.59 6.80 -5.79
CA PRO A 67 6.21 7.83 -6.62
C PRO A 67 5.16 8.61 -7.40
N GLN A 68 5.40 9.89 -7.62
CA GLN A 68 4.46 10.77 -8.31
C GLN A 68 4.05 10.23 -9.68
N ARG A 69 4.98 9.64 -10.42
CA ARG A 69 4.68 9.05 -11.72
C ARG A 69 3.64 7.94 -11.66
N SER A 70 3.75 7.08 -10.64
CA SER A 70 2.80 5.99 -10.44
C SER A 70 1.42 6.54 -10.09
N TYR A 71 1.37 7.51 -9.19
CA TYR A 71 0.13 8.15 -8.81
C TYR A 71 -0.55 8.78 -10.04
N SER A 72 0.21 9.51 -10.85
CA SER A 72 -0.31 10.15 -12.07
C SER A 72 -0.81 9.13 -13.07
N TYR A 73 -0.08 8.02 -13.23
CA TYR A 73 -0.49 6.93 -14.11
C TYR A 73 -1.85 6.36 -13.71
N LEU A 74 -2.02 6.11 -12.42
CA LEU A 74 -3.27 5.57 -11.89
C LEU A 74 -4.42 6.55 -12.08
N GLN A 75 -4.20 7.83 -11.86
CA GLN A 75 -5.22 8.86 -12.07
C GLN A 75 -5.62 8.98 -13.53
N SER A 76 -4.66 8.88 -14.45
CA SER A 76 -4.92 9.02 -15.88
C SER A 76 -5.59 7.81 -16.51
N ASN A 77 -5.24 6.61 -16.04
CA ASN A 77 -5.69 5.38 -16.69
C ASN A 77 -6.77 4.62 -15.92
N TYR A 78 -6.90 4.85 -14.63
CA TYR A 78 -7.81 4.09 -13.77
C TYR A 78 -8.59 5.01 -12.83
N SER A 79 -8.97 6.17 -13.31
CA SER A 79 -9.80 7.10 -12.53
C SER A 79 -11.11 6.41 -12.13
N GLY A 80 -11.45 6.49 -10.85
CA GLY A 80 -12.67 5.88 -10.35
C GLY A 80 -12.57 4.38 -10.04
N VAL A 81 -11.42 3.76 -10.31
CA VAL A 81 -11.18 2.35 -9.99
C VAL A 81 -10.51 2.26 -8.63
N SER A 82 -11.03 1.39 -7.75
CA SER A 82 -10.47 1.22 -6.41
C SER A 82 -9.12 0.53 -6.45
N VAL A 83 -8.16 1.11 -5.75
CA VAL A 83 -6.86 0.47 -5.49
C VAL A 83 -7.01 -0.29 -4.17
N GLU A 84 -6.87 -1.60 -4.21
CA GLU A 84 -7.07 -2.44 -3.03
C GLU A 84 -5.80 -2.70 -2.24
N LYS A 85 -4.67 -2.76 -2.93
CA LYS A 85 -3.40 -3.07 -2.30
C LYS A 85 -2.24 -2.45 -3.05
N ILE A 86 -1.25 -1.96 -2.30
CA ILE A 86 0.03 -1.55 -2.85
C ILE A 86 1.13 -2.27 -2.08
N GLU A 87 2.10 -2.77 -2.81
CA GLU A 87 3.23 -3.51 -2.23
C GLU A 87 4.54 -2.90 -2.72
N ARG A 88 5.46 -2.71 -1.78
CA ARG A 88 6.82 -2.31 -2.13
C ARG A 88 7.61 -3.59 -2.34
N GLN A 89 8.20 -3.72 -3.51
CA GLN A 89 8.99 -4.88 -3.88
C GLN A 89 10.45 -4.45 -4.14
N LYS A 90 11.32 -5.44 -4.26
CA LYS A 90 12.74 -5.18 -4.47
C LYS A 90 12.99 -4.32 -5.71
N LYS A 91 12.23 -4.53 -6.77
CA LYS A 91 12.41 -3.85 -8.05
C LYS A 91 11.45 -2.69 -8.29
N GLY A 92 10.57 -2.40 -7.35
CA GLY A 92 9.60 -1.34 -7.52
C GLY A 92 8.34 -1.57 -6.72
N PHE A 93 7.19 -1.32 -7.33
CA PHE A 93 5.89 -1.41 -6.67
C PHE A 93 4.91 -2.25 -7.47
N LYS A 94 4.05 -2.96 -6.75
CA LYS A 94 2.95 -3.70 -7.35
C LYS A 94 1.65 -3.09 -6.82
N VAL A 95 0.74 -2.74 -7.72
CA VAL A 95 -0.54 -2.12 -7.37
C VAL A 95 -1.65 -3.03 -7.84
N SER A 96 -2.56 -3.40 -6.94
CA SER A 96 -3.70 -4.26 -7.25
C SER A 96 -4.98 -3.42 -7.31
N LEU A 97 -5.66 -3.48 -8.45
CA LEU A 97 -6.85 -2.70 -8.75
C LEU A 97 -8.08 -3.60 -8.84
N ASN A 98 -9.19 -3.12 -8.31
CA ASN A 98 -10.46 -3.83 -8.43
C ASN A 98 -11.15 -3.46 -9.76
N THR A 99 -10.79 -4.16 -10.82
CA THR A 99 -11.33 -3.92 -12.17
C THR A 99 -12.43 -4.91 -12.53
N GLN A 100 -13.30 -5.23 -11.61
CA GLN A 100 -14.44 -6.12 -11.74
C GLN A 100 -14.67 -6.73 -13.13
N PRO A 101 -14.92 -8.04 -13.23
CA PRO A 101 -14.92 -9.03 -12.13
C PRO A 101 -13.51 -9.51 -11.75
N GLU A 102 -12.52 -9.13 -12.53
CA GLU A 102 -11.14 -9.56 -12.33
C GLU A 102 -10.29 -8.47 -11.71
N GLU A 103 -9.20 -8.87 -11.10
CA GLU A 103 -8.22 -7.96 -10.52
C GLU A 103 -7.17 -7.61 -11.58
N THR A 104 -6.74 -6.36 -11.60
CA THR A 104 -5.63 -5.93 -12.45
C THR A 104 -4.44 -5.58 -11.55
N GLU A 105 -3.28 -6.14 -11.88
CA GLU A 105 -2.03 -5.84 -11.18
C GLU A 105 -1.15 -4.99 -12.09
N ILE A 106 -0.66 -3.88 -11.54
CA ILE A 106 0.26 -2.99 -12.26
C ILE A 106 1.60 -3.03 -11.54
N HIS A 107 2.67 -3.19 -12.30
CA HIS A 107 4.03 -3.14 -11.77
C HIS A 107 4.70 -1.85 -12.21
N PHE A 108 5.26 -1.14 -11.23
CA PHE A 108 6.02 0.09 -11.45
C PHE A 108 7.47 -0.11 -11.02
N SER A 109 8.38 0.61 -11.66
CA SER A 109 9.77 0.66 -11.23
C SER A 109 9.91 1.45 -9.92
N LYS A 110 11.11 1.48 -9.35
CA LYS A 110 11.38 2.23 -8.12
C LYS A 110 11.12 3.73 -8.28
N ASP A 111 11.34 4.27 -9.47
CA ASP A 111 11.08 5.68 -9.76
C ASP A 111 9.65 5.92 -10.27
N GLY A 112 8.82 4.88 -10.26
CA GLY A 112 7.39 4.99 -10.54
C GLY A 112 6.97 4.84 -11.98
N ARG A 113 7.84 4.39 -12.88
CA ARG A 113 7.48 4.18 -14.29
C ARG A 113 6.69 2.88 -14.45
N PHE A 114 5.71 2.91 -15.34
CA PHE A 114 4.95 1.72 -15.69
C PHE A 114 5.88 0.65 -16.30
N LEU A 115 5.81 -0.56 -15.79
CA LEU A 115 6.59 -1.70 -16.30
C LEU A 115 5.71 -2.73 -17.00
N SER A 116 4.65 -3.17 -16.34
CA SER A 116 3.79 -4.23 -16.87
C SER A 116 2.42 -4.23 -16.22
N LYS A 117 1.50 -4.93 -16.85
CA LYS A 117 0.13 -5.07 -16.40
C LYS A 117 -0.29 -6.53 -16.58
N LYS A 118 -0.99 -7.04 -15.58
CA LYS A 118 -1.54 -8.39 -15.61
C LYS A 118 -2.99 -8.36 -15.15
N VAL A 119 -3.86 -9.00 -15.91
CA VAL A 119 -5.28 -9.17 -15.55
C VAL A 119 -5.49 -10.62 -15.18
N ASP A 120 -5.96 -10.84 -13.95
CA ASP A 120 -6.20 -12.20 -13.42
C ASP A 120 -7.54 -12.77 -13.84
#